data_c08f061de815845dd5e8e3b3852bf1b5
#
_entry.id   c08f061de815845dd5e8e3b3852bf1b5
#
_cell.length_a   1.000
_cell.length_b   1.000
_cell.length_c   1.000
_cell.angle_alpha   90.00
_cell.angle_beta   90.00
_cell.angle_gamma   90.00
#
_symmetry.space_group_name_H-M   'P 1'
#
loop_
_entity.id
_entity.type
_entity.pdbx_description
1 polymer ?
#
loop_
_entity_poly.entity_id
_entity_poly.type
_entity_poly.pdbx_seq_one_letter_code
_entity_poly.pdbx_strand_id
1 'polypeptide(L)'
;MSGLIGKKVGMTSLYDTEGNLLGCTVLEAGPNVVTQVKTVEKDGYKAVQLGYGERREKNATAAAIGHFKKASTTPKVKTHEFKEFEEELKQGDKVDLGIFEEGSYITVTSTSKGKGFQGVVKRHGFSGVGESTHGQHDRSRAPGSLGGSSTPSRVFKGLRMAGRTGGNKVTTENLRVVKIDKEKNLMVVEGSVPGSKGTYVILWK
;
A
#
# COMPACT_ATOMS: atom_id res chain seq x y z
N MET A 1 7.37 -15.26 2.75
CA MET A 1 6.94 -14.44 1.59
C MET A 1 7.99 -13.37 1.34
N SER A 2 8.70 -13.49 0.23
CA SER A 2 9.69 -12.51 -0.21
C SER A 2 9.01 -11.26 -0.78
N GLY A 3 9.65 -10.10 -0.69
CA GLY A 3 9.06 -8.89 -1.22
C GLY A 3 10.02 -7.69 -1.20
N LEU A 4 9.59 -6.59 -1.80
CA LEU A 4 10.33 -5.33 -1.87
C LEU A 4 9.47 -4.13 -1.47
N ILE A 5 10.15 -3.06 -1.09
CA ILE A 5 9.55 -1.74 -0.96
C ILE A 5 9.83 -0.97 -2.25
N GLY A 6 8.79 -0.38 -2.80
CA GLY A 6 8.89 0.47 -3.98
C GLY A 6 8.10 1.77 -3.85
N LYS A 7 8.03 2.51 -4.93
CA LYS A 7 7.32 3.78 -5.04
C LYS A 7 6.52 3.81 -6.34
N LYS A 8 5.28 4.25 -6.26
CA LYS A 8 4.42 4.43 -7.45
C LYS A 8 4.87 5.64 -8.25
N VAL A 9 5.32 5.43 -9.47
CA VAL A 9 5.73 6.50 -10.40
C VAL A 9 4.50 7.07 -11.10
N GLY A 10 3.65 6.20 -11.66
CA GLY A 10 2.47 6.64 -12.40
C GLY A 10 1.73 5.48 -13.04
N MET A 11 0.87 5.80 -13.99
CA MET A 11 0.19 4.82 -14.83
C MET A 11 0.47 5.13 -16.29
N THR A 12 0.52 4.10 -17.09
CA THR A 12 0.69 4.13 -18.54
C THR A 12 -0.15 3.04 -19.18
N SER A 13 -0.16 2.98 -20.50
CA SER A 13 -0.72 1.88 -21.25
C SER A 13 0.36 1.22 -22.08
N LEU A 14 0.33 -0.09 -22.20
CA LEU A 14 1.21 -0.90 -23.03
C LEU A 14 0.36 -1.84 -23.88
N TYR A 15 0.88 -2.21 -25.04
CA TYR A 15 0.27 -3.27 -25.85
C TYR A 15 0.86 -4.62 -25.46
N ASP A 16 -0.01 -5.61 -25.31
CA ASP A 16 0.37 -7.01 -25.15
C ASP A 16 0.83 -7.60 -26.51
N THR A 17 1.40 -8.78 -26.48
CA THR A 17 1.83 -9.53 -27.67
C THR A 17 0.68 -9.82 -28.64
N GLU A 18 -0.55 -9.85 -28.16
CA GLU A 18 -1.78 -10.03 -28.93
C GLU A 18 -2.35 -8.70 -29.50
N GLY A 19 -1.72 -7.55 -29.23
CA GLY A 19 -2.19 -6.24 -29.67
C GLY A 19 -3.27 -5.61 -28.76
N ASN A 20 -3.58 -6.21 -27.60
CA ASN A 20 -4.52 -5.66 -26.66
C ASN A 20 -3.87 -4.52 -25.84
N LEU A 21 -4.62 -3.43 -25.62
CA LEU A 21 -4.17 -2.30 -24.81
C LEU A 21 -4.36 -2.59 -23.32
N LEU A 22 -3.26 -2.73 -22.58
CA LEU A 22 -3.26 -2.97 -21.13
C LEU A 22 -3.03 -1.68 -20.36
N GLY A 23 -3.90 -1.38 -19.40
CA GLY A 23 -3.69 -0.31 -18.43
C GLY A 23 -2.72 -0.75 -17.34
N CYS A 24 -1.55 -0.11 -17.27
CA CYS A 24 -0.46 -0.54 -16.40
C CYS A 24 -0.06 0.53 -15.38
N THR A 25 0.45 0.10 -14.24
CA THR A 25 1.10 0.96 -13.25
C THR A 25 2.61 0.75 -13.27
N VAL A 26 3.36 1.85 -13.31
CA VAL A 26 4.82 1.84 -13.22
C VAL A 26 5.23 2.04 -11.77
N LEU A 27 6.04 1.12 -11.26
CA LEU A 27 6.59 1.10 -9.91
C LEU A 27 8.11 1.18 -10.00
N GLU A 28 8.71 2.03 -9.20
CA GLU A 28 10.14 2.07 -8.94
C GLU A 28 10.40 1.24 -7.69
N ALA A 29 11.14 0.13 -7.81
CA ALA A 29 11.38 -0.78 -6.71
C ALA A 29 12.84 -1.26 -6.71
N GLY A 30 13.56 -0.89 -5.66
CA GLY A 30 14.97 -1.24 -5.50
C GLY A 30 15.94 -0.08 -5.74
N PRO A 31 17.22 -0.26 -5.36
CA PRO A 31 17.68 -1.33 -4.46
C PRO A 31 17.17 -1.14 -3.03
N ASN A 32 16.73 -2.22 -2.39
CA ASN A 32 16.39 -2.23 -0.97
C ASN A 32 17.59 -2.74 -0.18
N VAL A 33 17.85 -2.17 0.99
CA VAL A 33 18.96 -2.57 1.86
C VAL A 33 18.41 -3.31 3.07
N VAL A 34 19.02 -4.44 3.42
CA VAL A 34 18.71 -5.18 4.65
C VAL A 34 19.20 -4.39 5.84
N THR A 35 18.29 -3.81 6.61
CA THR A 35 18.61 -2.99 7.78
C THR A 35 18.75 -3.80 9.05
N GLN A 36 18.00 -4.90 9.17
CA GLN A 36 18.04 -5.81 10.29
C GLN A 36 17.56 -7.20 9.88
N VAL A 37 18.21 -8.22 10.41
CA VAL A 37 17.74 -9.60 10.35
C VAL A 37 17.26 -9.99 11.74
N LYS A 38 16.01 -10.42 11.86
CA LYS A 38 15.38 -10.86 13.10
C LYS A 38 15.42 -12.36 13.20
N THR A 39 15.78 -12.86 14.38
CA THR A 39 15.90 -14.29 14.68
C THR A 39 14.95 -14.69 15.80
N VAL A 40 14.56 -15.96 15.82
CA VAL A 40 13.64 -16.48 16.85
C VAL A 40 14.25 -16.32 18.26
N GLU A 41 15.56 -16.47 18.40
CA GLU A 41 16.24 -16.39 19.71
C GLU A 41 16.20 -15.00 20.34
N LYS A 42 16.31 -13.94 19.52
CA LYS A 42 16.38 -12.54 20.01
C LYS A 42 15.04 -11.83 19.92
N ASP A 43 14.28 -12.05 18.85
CA ASP A 43 13.08 -11.27 18.50
C ASP A 43 11.79 -12.10 18.62
N GLY A 44 11.90 -13.43 18.84
CA GLY A 44 10.78 -14.34 18.95
C GLY A 44 10.17 -14.77 17.60
N TYR A 45 10.66 -14.23 16.47
CA TYR A 45 10.22 -14.59 15.11
C TYR A 45 11.30 -14.31 14.08
N LYS A 46 11.22 -15.00 12.94
CA LYS A 46 12.12 -14.75 11.80
C LYS A 46 11.54 -13.68 10.88
N ALA A 47 12.32 -12.64 10.57
CA ALA A 47 11.96 -11.62 9.60
C ALA A 47 13.20 -10.89 9.09
N VAL A 48 13.11 -10.35 7.89
CA VAL A 48 14.10 -9.45 7.29
C VAL A 48 13.50 -8.07 7.18
N GLN A 49 14.13 -7.08 7.80
CA GLN A 49 13.74 -5.69 7.66
C GLN A 49 14.49 -5.06 6.49
N LEU A 50 13.74 -4.61 5.49
CA LEU A 50 14.26 -3.88 4.35
C LEU A 50 14.05 -2.37 4.52
N GLY A 51 15.00 -1.58 4.01
CA GLY A 51 14.94 -0.13 3.95
C GLY A 51 15.02 0.39 2.52
N TYR A 52 14.17 1.36 2.17
CA TYR A 52 14.08 1.96 0.84
C TYR A 52 14.05 3.49 0.89
N GLY A 53 14.64 4.11 -0.13
CA GLY A 53 14.71 5.55 -0.28
C GLY A 53 15.69 6.21 0.71
N GLU A 54 16.47 7.15 0.25
CA GLU A 54 17.46 7.83 1.10
C GLU A 54 16.85 9.00 1.85
N ARG A 55 17.21 9.13 3.11
CA ARG A 55 16.84 10.25 3.97
C ARG A 55 18.09 11.00 4.39
N ARG A 56 18.08 12.33 4.26
CA ARG A 56 19.19 13.18 4.72
C ARG A 56 19.38 13.02 6.23
N GLU A 57 20.61 12.84 6.69
CA GLU A 57 20.94 12.65 8.11
C GLU A 57 20.39 13.75 9.01
N LYS A 58 20.44 15.01 8.57
CA LYS A 58 19.89 16.16 9.32
C LYS A 58 18.40 16.05 9.64
N ASN A 59 17.66 15.22 8.90
CA ASN A 59 16.23 14.99 9.10
C ASN A 59 15.95 13.68 9.84
N ALA A 60 16.99 12.94 10.25
CA ALA A 60 16.88 11.68 10.99
C ALA A 60 17.19 11.91 12.47
N THR A 61 16.52 11.16 13.34
CA THR A 61 16.81 11.15 14.77
C THR A 61 18.12 10.39 15.04
N ALA A 62 18.83 10.72 16.12
CA ALA A 62 20.06 10.01 16.51
C ALA A 62 19.86 8.50 16.64
N ALA A 63 18.70 8.06 17.18
CA ALA A 63 18.36 6.66 17.27
C ALA A 63 18.22 5.97 15.90
N ALA A 64 17.57 6.64 14.92
CA ALA A 64 17.47 6.12 13.56
C ALA A 64 18.85 6.05 12.89
N ILE A 65 19.68 7.09 13.03
CA ILE A 65 21.06 7.07 12.50
C ILE A 65 21.84 5.90 13.08
N GLY A 66 21.76 5.66 14.39
CA GLY A 66 22.42 4.54 15.06
C GLY A 66 21.93 3.17 14.54
N HIS A 67 20.62 3.05 14.25
CA HIS A 67 20.03 1.83 13.67
C HIS A 67 20.60 1.53 12.27
N PHE A 68 20.62 2.52 11.38
CA PHE A 68 21.12 2.35 10.01
C PHE A 68 22.64 2.21 9.93
N LYS A 69 23.40 2.83 10.84
CA LYS A 69 24.85 2.64 10.94
C LYS A 69 25.25 1.19 11.22
N LYS A 70 24.46 0.43 11.98
CA LYS A 70 24.70 -1.01 12.19
C LYS A 70 24.62 -1.82 10.89
N ALA A 71 23.80 -1.38 9.93
CA ALA A 71 23.68 -1.98 8.60
C ALA A 71 24.64 -1.33 7.57
N SER A 72 25.61 -0.52 8.00
CA SER A 72 26.55 0.20 7.13
C SER A 72 25.86 0.99 6.01
N THR A 73 24.68 1.57 6.28
CA THR A 73 23.87 2.30 5.30
C THR A 73 23.41 3.65 5.81
N THR A 74 23.08 4.54 4.88
CA THR A 74 22.45 5.84 5.18
C THR A 74 21.02 5.64 5.69
N PRO A 75 20.48 6.61 6.47
CA PRO A 75 19.09 6.55 6.92
C PRO A 75 18.12 6.38 5.74
N LYS A 76 17.15 5.48 5.89
CA LYS A 76 16.13 5.20 4.87
C LYS A 76 14.79 5.87 5.22
N VAL A 77 14.02 6.22 4.19
CA VAL A 77 12.72 6.88 4.36
C VAL A 77 11.65 5.90 4.82
N LYS A 78 11.64 4.72 4.24
CA LYS A 78 10.65 3.67 4.51
C LYS A 78 11.35 2.38 4.88
N THR A 79 10.88 1.77 5.97
CA THR A 79 11.29 0.41 6.39
C THR A 79 10.06 -0.47 6.46
N HIS A 80 10.23 -1.74 6.14
CA HIS A 80 9.21 -2.77 6.27
C HIS A 80 9.84 -4.11 6.59
N GLU A 81 9.12 -4.95 7.33
CA GLU A 81 9.55 -6.29 7.70
C GLU A 81 8.82 -7.33 6.86
N PHE A 82 9.62 -8.22 6.29
CA PHE A 82 9.13 -9.36 5.53
C PHE A 82 9.39 -10.62 6.34
N LYS A 83 8.34 -11.34 6.69
CA LYS A 83 8.42 -12.62 7.39
C LYS A 83 8.76 -13.74 6.41
N GLU A 84 9.54 -14.71 6.88
CA GLU A 84 9.85 -15.92 6.10
C GLU A 84 10.42 -15.59 4.71
N PHE A 85 11.44 -14.75 4.66
CA PHE A 85 12.13 -14.46 3.42
C PHE A 85 12.80 -15.75 2.90
N GLU A 86 12.66 -16.03 1.59
CA GLU A 86 13.14 -17.28 0.99
C GLU A 86 14.67 -17.41 0.99
N GLU A 87 15.37 -16.29 0.87
CA GLU A 87 16.81 -16.21 0.84
C GLU A 87 17.39 -15.90 2.23
N GLU A 88 18.53 -16.49 2.56
CA GLU A 88 19.30 -16.11 3.75
C GLU A 88 20.09 -14.84 3.48
N LEU A 89 19.55 -13.71 3.93
CA LEU A 89 20.16 -12.40 3.77
C LEU A 89 20.93 -11.97 5.02
N LYS A 90 22.01 -11.24 4.81
CA LYS A 90 22.81 -10.62 5.87
C LYS A 90 22.49 -9.13 5.96
N GLN A 91 22.73 -8.57 7.15
CA GLN A 91 22.58 -7.13 7.37
C GLN A 91 23.55 -6.36 6.46
N GLY A 92 23.03 -5.39 5.71
CA GLY A 92 23.77 -4.61 4.72
C GLY A 92 23.62 -5.09 3.27
N ASP A 93 23.10 -6.30 3.05
CA ASP A 93 22.87 -6.81 1.69
C ASP A 93 21.85 -5.96 0.94
N LYS A 94 21.96 -5.94 -0.38
CA LYS A 94 21.02 -5.26 -1.27
C LYS A 94 20.14 -6.28 -1.96
N VAL A 95 18.84 -6.00 -1.97
CA VAL A 95 17.84 -6.82 -2.65
C VAL A 95 17.23 -5.99 -3.78
N ASP A 96 17.29 -6.52 -4.98
CA ASP A 96 16.85 -5.88 -6.21
C ASP A 96 15.62 -6.57 -6.82
N LEU A 97 15.12 -6.05 -7.93
CA LEU A 97 14.00 -6.61 -8.69
C LEU A 97 14.20 -8.04 -9.20
N GLY A 98 15.40 -8.60 -9.05
CA GLY A 98 15.73 -9.96 -9.49
C GLY A 98 14.91 -11.08 -8.84
N ILE A 99 14.24 -10.80 -7.72
CA ILE A 99 13.34 -11.76 -7.05
C ILE A 99 12.01 -11.97 -7.78
N PHE A 100 11.62 -11.04 -8.67
CA PHE A 100 10.40 -11.10 -9.45
C PHE A 100 10.70 -11.54 -10.89
N GLU A 101 9.71 -12.19 -11.50
CA GLU A 101 9.77 -12.67 -12.87
C GLU A 101 8.66 -12.02 -13.70
N GLU A 102 8.94 -11.75 -14.99
CA GLU A 102 7.92 -11.27 -15.93
C GLU A 102 6.86 -12.36 -16.14
N GLY A 103 5.59 -11.95 -16.19
CA GLY A 103 4.45 -12.86 -16.28
C GLY A 103 3.97 -13.42 -14.94
N SER A 104 4.74 -13.29 -13.86
CA SER A 104 4.32 -13.73 -12.51
C SER A 104 3.24 -12.80 -11.94
N TYR A 105 2.52 -13.30 -10.92
CA TYR A 105 1.53 -12.53 -10.18
C TYR A 105 2.10 -12.07 -8.85
N ILE A 106 1.82 -10.82 -8.51
CA ILE A 106 2.25 -10.20 -7.26
C ILE A 106 1.10 -9.59 -6.50
N THR A 107 1.28 -9.43 -5.20
CA THR A 107 0.37 -8.70 -4.33
C THR A 107 1.00 -7.36 -3.95
N VAL A 108 0.24 -6.28 -4.07
CA VAL A 108 0.72 -4.92 -3.78
C VAL A 108 -0.09 -4.29 -2.66
N THR A 109 0.58 -3.88 -1.61
CA THR A 109 -0.02 -3.19 -0.46
C THR A 109 0.43 -1.75 -0.41
N SER A 110 -0.52 -0.82 -0.29
CA SER A 110 -0.22 0.61 -0.16
C SER A 110 -1.33 1.37 0.56
N THR A 111 -1.10 2.66 0.80
CA THR A 111 -2.13 3.54 1.37
C THR A 111 -2.95 4.17 0.26
N SER A 112 -4.26 3.99 0.30
CA SER A 112 -5.19 4.56 -0.69
C SER A 112 -5.24 6.08 -0.62
N LYS A 113 -5.69 6.73 -1.70
CA LYS A 113 -5.90 8.18 -1.74
C LYS A 113 -6.91 8.60 -0.66
N GLY A 114 -6.54 9.57 0.18
CA GLY A 114 -7.46 10.18 1.14
C GLY A 114 -8.52 11.01 0.43
N LYS A 115 -9.77 10.91 0.88
CA LYS A 115 -10.92 11.65 0.35
C LYS A 115 -11.55 12.59 1.39
N GLY A 116 -10.92 12.69 2.56
CA GLY A 116 -11.42 13.49 3.68
C GLY A 116 -12.70 12.92 4.31
N PHE A 117 -13.48 13.75 4.98
CA PHE A 117 -14.77 13.41 5.53
C PHE A 117 -15.82 13.32 4.41
N GLN A 118 -16.54 12.22 4.33
CA GLN A 118 -17.56 11.97 3.31
C GLN A 118 -18.88 11.54 3.95
N GLY A 119 -19.97 11.99 3.37
CA GLY A 119 -21.31 11.55 3.71
C GLY A 119 -21.57 10.09 3.31
N VAL A 120 -22.65 9.53 3.83
CA VAL A 120 -23.01 8.10 3.68
C VAL A 120 -23.24 7.70 2.21
N VAL A 121 -23.73 8.60 1.37
CA VAL A 121 -23.94 8.34 -0.06
C VAL A 121 -22.60 8.01 -0.74
N LYS A 122 -21.58 8.84 -0.57
CA LYS A 122 -20.27 8.63 -1.20
C LYS A 122 -19.43 7.57 -0.50
N ARG A 123 -19.56 7.47 0.84
CA ARG A 123 -18.76 6.55 1.64
C ARG A 123 -19.24 5.10 1.57
N HIS A 124 -20.58 4.90 1.54
CA HIS A 124 -21.20 3.58 1.64
C HIS A 124 -22.16 3.24 0.51
N GLY A 125 -22.39 4.16 -0.46
CA GLY A 125 -23.31 3.95 -1.57
C GLY A 125 -24.80 4.01 -1.19
N PHE A 126 -25.15 4.74 -0.14
CA PHE A 126 -26.55 4.90 0.25
C PHE A 126 -27.32 5.74 -0.79
N SER A 127 -28.55 5.34 -1.06
CA SER A 127 -29.40 6.02 -2.04
C SER A 127 -30.05 7.32 -1.52
N GLY A 128 -30.14 7.47 -0.20
CA GLY A 128 -30.95 8.53 0.43
C GLY A 128 -32.44 8.20 0.35
N VAL A 129 -33.32 9.22 0.30
CA VAL A 129 -34.78 9.06 0.24
C VAL A 129 -35.36 9.26 -1.17
N GLY A 130 -34.52 9.30 -2.22
CA GLY A 130 -34.96 9.55 -3.60
C GLY A 130 -35.07 11.02 -3.94
N GLU A 131 -36.03 11.37 -4.79
CA GLU A 131 -36.22 12.73 -5.32
C GLU A 131 -36.85 13.67 -4.30
N SER A 132 -36.68 14.98 -4.55
CA SER A 132 -37.20 16.05 -3.72
C SER A 132 -38.68 16.31 -4.04
N THR A 133 -39.56 15.50 -3.47
CA THR A 133 -41.00 15.68 -3.60
C THR A 133 -41.65 15.86 -2.23
N HIS A 134 -42.76 16.62 -2.17
CA HIS A 134 -43.58 16.77 -0.95
C HIS A 134 -42.78 17.07 0.34
N GLY A 135 -41.80 18.00 0.28
CA GLY A 135 -41.02 18.45 1.43
C GLY A 135 -39.81 17.60 1.76
N GLN A 136 -39.41 16.61 0.94
CA GLN A 136 -38.23 15.74 1.15
C GLN A 136 -36.89 16.38 0.74
N HIS A 137 -36.75 17.72 0.81
CA HIS A 137 -35.57 18.42 0.29
C HIS A 137 -34.30 18.22 1.13
N ASP A 138 -34.43 18.12 2.45
CA ASP A 138 -33.31 18.06 3.43
C ASP A 138 -32.78 16.67 3.69
N ARG A 139 -33.51 15.62 3.31
CA ARG A 139 -33.17 14.20 3.59
C ARG A 139 -32.62 13.42 2.39
N SER A 140 -32.45 14.07 1.23
CA SER A 140 -32.01 13.39 0.00
C SER A 140 -30.67 12.65 0.12
N ARG A 141 -29.82 13.05 1.05
CA ARG A 141 -28.51 12.43 1.30
C ARG A 141 -28.33 11.93 2.74
N ALA A 142 -29.42 11.71 3.46
CA ALA A 142 -29.41 11.26 4.84
C ALA A 142 -29.11 9.75 4.95
N PRO A 143 -28.57 9.27 6.09
CA PRO A 143 -28.29 7.85 6.31
C PRO A 143 -29.57 7.00 6.48
N GLY A 144 -30.72 7.62 6.78
CA GLY A 144 -31.95 6.93 7.16
C GLY A 144 -31.97 6.56 8.64
N SER A 145 -32.71 5.50 9.00
CA SER A 145 -32.82 5.06 10.38
C SER A 145 -31.49 4.59 10.94
N LEU A 146 -31.21 4.96 12.21
CA LEU A 146 -30.01 4.55 12.95
C LEU A 146 -30.24 3.35 13.86
N GLY A 147 -31.46 2.83 13.93
CA GLY A 147 -31.82 1.67 14.76
C GLY A 147 -33.24 1.76 15.32
N GLY A 148 -33.58 0.82 16.21
CA GLY A 148 -34.82 0.81 16.96
C GLY A 148 -34.86 1.89 18.05
N SER A 149 -36.05 2.23 18.51
CA SER A 149 -36.27 3.29 19.51
C SER A 149 -35.81 2.88 20.92
N SER A 150 -36.75 2.48 21.78
CA SER A 150 -36.51 2.18 23.20
C SER A 150 -35.68 0.91 23.44
N THR A 151 -35.68 -0.03 22.52
CA THR A 151 -34.85 -1.24 22.58
C THR A 151 -34.03 -1.34 21.32
N PRO A 152 -32.69 -1.34 21.37
CA PRO A 152 -31.77 -1.42 22.51
C PRO A 152 -31.38 -0.06 23.14
N SER A 153 -32.06 1.05 22.87
CA SER A 153 -31.77 2.42 23.34
C SER A 153 -30.37 2.92 23.01
N ARG A 154 -29.74 2.39 21.96
CA ARG A 154 -28.39 2.78 21.51
C ARG A 154 -28.23 2.52 20.02
N VAL A 155 -27.29 3.21 19.42
CA VAL A 155 -26.78 2.90 18.07
C VAL A 155 -25.65 1.87 18.21
N PHE A 156 -25.72 0.78 17.45
CA PHE A 156 -24.69 -0.25 17.48
C PHE A 156 -23.36 0.24 16.92
N LYS A 157 -22.27 -0.26 17.49
CA LYS A 157 -20.92 -0.03 16.94
C LYS A 157 -20.83 -0.61 15.53
N GLY A 158 -20.09 0.08 14.65
CA GLY A 158 -19.90 -0.36 13.26
C GLY A 158 -21.02 0.05 12.30
N LEU A 159 -22.05 0.77 12.74
CA LEU A 159 -23.07 1.30 11.85
C LEU A 159 -22.45 2.21 10.78
N ARG A 160 -22.91 2.06 9.54
CA ARG A 160 -22.40 2.79 8.38
C ARG A 160 -22.85 4.25 8.42
N MET A 161 -21.98 5.12 8.93
CA MET A 161 -22.19 6.55 9.05
C MET A 161 -21.19 7.36 8.23
N ALA A 162 -21.44 8.66 8.12
CA ALA A 162 -20.47 9.61 7.59
C ALA A 162 -19.15 9.54 8.34
N GLY A 163 -18.03 9.86 7.68
CA GLY A 163 -16.72 9.85 8.30
C GLY A 163 -15.58 9.89 7.28
N ARG A 164 -14.36 9.73 7.76
CA ARG A 164 -13.16 9.73 6.94
C ARG A 164 -13.19 8.56 5.96
N THR A 165 -12.89 8.85 4.68
CA THR A 165 -12.81 7.86 3.61
C THR A 165 -11.45 7.94 2.94
N GLY A 166 -10.91 6.77 2.59
CA GLY A 166 -9.55 6.67 2.05
C GLY A 166 -8.46 6.90 3.09
N GLY A 167 -7.21 6.91 2.65
CA GLY A 167 -6.05 6.98 3.54
C GLY A 167 -5.84 5.72 4.37
N ASN A 168 -6.46 4.61 3.99
CA ASN A 168 -6.35 3.32 4.63
C ASN A 168 -5.35 2.44 3.88
N LYS A 169 -4.73 1.48 4.58
CA LYS A 169 -3.94 0.41 3.98
C LYS A 169 -4.87 -0.47 3.14
N VAL A 170 -4.54 -0.63 1.86
CA VAL A 170 -5.29 -1.45 0.90
C VAL A 170 -4.30 -2.38 0.23
N THR A 171 -4.68 -3.64 0.08
CA THR A 171 -3.93 -4.67 -0.62
C THR A 171 -4.69 -5.02 -1.90
N THR A 172 -3.98 -5.04 -3.02
CA THR A 172 -4.46 -5.52 -4.31
C THR A 172 -3.67 -6.77 -4.65
N GLU A 173 -4.37 -7.87 -4.84
CA GLU A 173 -3.79 -9.17 -5.12
C GLU A 173 -3.84 -9.47 -6.62
N ASN A 174 -3.06 -10.45 -7.05
CA ASN A 174 -3.07 -11.00 -8.42
C ASN A 174 -2.82 -9.95 -9.52
N LEU A 175 -1.88 -9.04 -9.29
CA LEU A 175 -1.41 -8.13 -10.33
C LEU A 175 -0.31 -8.80 -11.15
N ARG A 176 -0.52 -8.95 -12.47
CA ARG A 176 0.47 -9.54 -13.37
C ARG A 176 1.63 -8.58 -13.61
N VAL A 177 2.84 -9.07 -13.50
CA VAL A 177 4.06 -8.34 -13.88
C VAL A 177 4.20 -8.38 -15.39
N VAL A 178 4.11 -7.24 -16.04
CA VAL A 178 4.18 -7.14 -17.50
C VAL A 178 5.63 -7.04 -17.97
N LYS A 179 6.43 -6.19 -17.32
CA LYS A 179 7.83 -5.94 -17.70
C LYS A 179 8.66 -5.52 -16.50
N ILE A 180 9.93 -5.93 -16.50
CA ILE A 180 10.93 -5.55 -15.49
C ILE A 180 12.14 -4.91 -16.18
N ASP A 181 12.47 -3.68 -15.84
CA ASP A 181 13.70 -3.00 -16.24
C ASP A 181 14.64 -2.93 -15.03
N LYS A 182 15.60 -3.84 -14.99
CA LYS A 182 16.55 -3.96 -13.86
C LYS A 182 17.54 -2.78 -13.82
N GLU A 183 17.88 -2.20 -14.97
CA GLU A 183 18.84 -1.08 -15.03
C GLU A 183 18.25 0.18 -14.41
N LYS A 184 16.96 0.42 -14.65
CA LYS A 184 16.24 1.59 -14.13
C LYS A 184 15.51 1.31 -12.83
N ASN A 185 15.56 0.09 -12.31
CA ASN A 185 14.80 -0.36 -11.14
C ASN A 185 13.29 -0.12 -11.29
N LEU A 186 12.75 -0.32 -12.50
CA LEU A 186 11.34 -0.14 -12.81
C LEU A 186 10.66 -1.49 -13.04
N MET A 187 9.47 -1.61 -12.47
CA MET A 187 8.56 -2.72 -12.70
C MET A 187 7.24 -2.18 -13.22
N VAL A 188 6.72 -2.79 -14.26
CA VAL A 188 5.40 -2.47 -14.81
C VAL A 188 4.45 -3.60 -14.46
N VAL A 189 3.37 -3.26 -13.75
CA VAL A 189 2.31 -4.21 -13.36
C VAL A 189 1.01 -3.85 -14.04
N GLU A 190 0.26 -4.86 -14.45
CA GLU A 190 -1.05 -4.70 -15.03
C GLU A 190 -2.06 -4.23 -13.98
N GLY A 191 -2.89 -3.26 -14.34
CA GLY A 191 -3.96 -2.76 -13.49
C GLY A 191 -3.56 -1.60 -12.59
N SER A 192 -4.41 -1.31 -11.61
CA SER A 192 -4.27 -0.16 -10.72
C SER A 192 -3.66 -0.56 -9.37
N VAL A 193 -2.71 0.24 -8.91
CA VAL A 193 -2.10 0.14 -7.59
C VAL A 193 -2.65 1.25 -6.69
N PRO A 194 -3.02 0.96 -5.42
CA PRO A 194 -3.54 1.96 -4.49
C PRO A 194 -2.56 3.12 -4.27
N GLY A 195 -3.09 4.29 -3.99
CA GLY A 195 -2.33 5.49 -3.66
C GLY A 195 -2.13 6.47 -4.83
N SER A 196 -1.57 7.62 -4.52
CA SER A 196 -1.20 8.66 -5.48
C SER A 196 0.20 8.40 -6.06
N LYS A 197 0.60 9.18 -7.07
CA LYS A 197 2.00 9.22 -7.52
C LYS A 197 2.90 9.57 -6.34
N GLY A 198 4.03 8.89 -6.22
CA GLY A 198 4.99 9.09 -5.14
C GLY A 198 4.68 8.32 -3.84
N THR A 199 3.55 7.60 -3.75
CA THR A 199 3.24 6.76 -2.58
C THR A 199 4.13 5.52 -2.54
N TYR A 200 4.61 5.18 -1.35
CA TYR A 200 5.36 3.94 -1.14
C TYR A 200 4.41 2.75 -1.18
N VAL A 201 4.87 1.70 -1.82
CA VAL A 201 4.16 0.43 -2.00
C VAL A 201 5.01 -0.71 -1.45
N ILE A 202 4.36 -1.76 -0.99
CA ILE A 202 5.01 -3.00 -0.57
C ILE A 202 4.58 -4.06 -1.55
N LEU A 203 5.57 -4.69 -2.17
CA LEU A 203 5.42 -5.73 -3.17
C LEU A 203 5.66 -7.09 -2.51
N TRP A 204 4.79 -8.05 -2.75
CA TRP A 204 4.88 -9.42 -2.25
C TRP A 204 4.88 -10.37 -3.43
N LYS A 205 5.82 -11.31 -3.38
CA LYS A 205 5.88 -12.46 -4.30
C LYS A 205 4.97 -13.58 -3.80
#